data_b2b26e3478b2ecc867187d3a4b1c9567
#
_entry.id   b2b26e3478b2ecc867187d3a4b1c9567
#
_cell.length_a   1.000
_cell.length_b   1.000
_cell.length_c   1.000
_cell.angle_alpha   90.00
_cell.angle_beta   90.00
_cell.angle_gamma   90.00
#
_symmetry.space_group_name_H-M   'P 1'
#
loop_
_entity.id
_entity.type
_entity.pdbx_description
1 polymer ?
#
loop_
_entity_poly.entity_id
_entity_poly.type
_entity_poly.pdbx_seq_one_letter_code
_entity_poly.pdbx_strand_id
1 'polypeptide(L)'
;MPRINALNILLESDGKEYLAELYGKTIEGVQKALISGSMKNMDLSGDPVSGTVEAKRFVNATPKNYGTARTAGKGDAVKAKPVTVAIDTDREIVEELEEKDVRLYGVDGVLDRRSANHILRMAAELDNVFFAAAAGKATVLNLSAYKAISDELEAIIQECETTQN
;
A
#
# COMPACT_ATOMS: atom_id res chain seq x y z
N MET A 1 -28.78 23.14 0.76
CA MET A 1 -29.22 22.54 -0.51
C MET A 1 -30.26 21.47 -0.25
N PRO A 2 -31.32 21.31 -1.04
CA PRO A 2 -32.25 20.21 -0.83
C PRO A 2 -31.52 18.87 -1.05
N ARG A 3 -31.61 17.98 -0.09
CA ARG A 3 -31.09 16.61 -0.20
C ARG A 3 -31.86 15.89 -1.32
N ILE A 4 -31.13 15.20 -2.18
CA ILE A 4 -31.73 14.48 -3.30
C ILE A 4 -32.47 13.29 -2.75
N ASN A 5 -33.80 13.29 -2.86
CA ASN A 5 -34.66 12.20 -2.36
C ASN A 5 -34.30 10.84 -2.97
N ALA A 6 -33.75 10.81 -4.18
CA ALA A 6 -33.27 9.60 -4.83
C ALA A 6 -32.18 8.85 -4.02
N LEU A 7 -31.37 9.58 -3.24
CA LEU A 7 -30.36 8.97 -2.39
C LEU A 7 -30.92 8.38 -1.08
N ASN A 8 -32.15 8.73 -0.72
CA ASN A 8 -32.80 8.13 0.46
C ASN A 8 -33.06 6.62 0.29
N ILE A 9 -33.23 6.15 -0.95
CA ILE A 9 -33.37 4.73 -1.28
C ILE A 9 -32.14 3.95 -0.84
N LEU A 10 -30.96 4.54 -0.88
CA LEU A 10 -29.70 3.91 -0.43
C LEU A 10 -29.63 3.72 1.10
N LEU A 11 -30.53 4.32 1.86
CA LEU A 11 -30.64 4.16 3.30
C LEU A 11 -31.55 2.99 3.71
N GLU A 12 -32.33 2.47 2.77
CA GLU A 12 -33.15 1.26 2.95
C GLU A 12 -32.28 0.00 2.89
N SER A 13 -32.85 -1.17 3.26
CA SER A 13 -32.09 -2.43 3.36
C SER A 13 -31.37 -2.80 2.05
N ASP A 14 -32.11 -2.77 0.95
CA ASP A 14 -31.60 -3.13 -0.38
C ASP A 14 -30.52 -2.14 -0.86
N GLY A 15 -30.69 -0.86 -0.54
CA GLY A 15 -29.70 0.17 -0.81
C GLY A 15 -28.42 -0.02 0.01
N LYS A 16 -28.50 -0.48 1.25
CA LYS A 16 -27.33 -0.80 2.08
C LYS A 16 -26.56 -2.00 1.56
N GLU A 17 -27.25 -3.03 1.07
CA GLU A 17 -26.62 -4.19 0.44
C GLU A 17 -25.90 -3.79 -0.84
N TYR A 18 -26.52 -2.97 -1.67
CA TYR A 18 -25.91 -2.41 -2.87
C TYR A 18 -24.64 -1.59 -2.57
N LEU A 19 -24.70 -0.72 -1.54
CA LEU A 19 -23.55 0.05 -1.11
C LEU A 19 -22.44 -0.86 -0.58
N ALA A 20 -22.75 -1.90 0.17
CA ALA A 20 -21.76 -2.86 0.67
C ALA A 20 -21.06 -3.59 -0.48
N GLU A 21 -21.81 -3.99 -1.51
CA GLU A 21 -21.25 -4.59 -2.73
C GLU A 21 -20.33 -3.59 -3.47
N LEU A 22 -20.76 -2.34 -3.61
CA LEU A 22 -20.00 -1.29 -4.27
C LEU A 22 -18.68 -1.00 -3.52
N TYR A 23 -18.70 -0.97 -2.18
CA TYR A 23 -17.50 -0.85 -1.36
C TYR A 23 -16.57 -2.04 -1.54
N GLY A 24 -17.10 -3.26 -1.58
CA GLY A 24 -16.31 -4.46 -1.84
C GLY A 24 -15.60 -4.39 -3.19
N LYS A 25 -16.30 -4.05 -4.25
CA LYS A 25 -15.73 -3.84 -5.59
C LYS A 25 -14.68 -2.73 -5.61
N THR A 26 -14.91 -1.66 -4.86
CA THR A 26 -13.95 -0.55 -4.77
C THR A 26 -12.65 -0.99 -4.10
N ILE A 27 -12.73 -1.72 -2.99
CA ILE A 27 -11.55 -2.25 -2.28
C ILE A 27 -10.76 -3.19 -3.18
N GLU A 28 -11.42 -4.14 -3.85
CA GLU A 28 -10.76 -5.04 -4.80
C GLU A 28 -10.13 -4.28 -5.98
N GLY A 29 -10.81 -3.28 -6.50
CA GLY A 29 -10.33 -2.43 -7.58
C GLY A 29 -9.08 -1.66 -7.17
N VAL A 30 -9.06 -1.09 -5.96
CA VAL A 30 -7.88 -0.41 -5.40
C VAL A 30 -6.71 -1.38 -5.27
N GLN A 31 -6.94 -2.58 -4.73
CA GLN A 31 -5.87 -3.59 -4.59
C GLN A 31 -5.28 -3.99 -5.94
N LYS A 32 -6.10 -4.11 -6.99
CA LYS A 32 -5.64 -4.42 -8.35
C LYS A 32 -4.89 -3.26 -9.02
N ALA A 33 -5.26 -2.02 -8.71
CA ALA A 33 -4.68 -0.82 -9.29
C ALA A 33 -3.37 -0.38 -8.61
N LEU A 34 -3.07 -0.90 -7.41
CA LEU A 34 -1.86 -0.56 -6.66
C LEU A 34 -0.59 -1.08 -7.34
N ILE A 35 0.32 -0.18 -7.67
CA ILE A 35 1.68 -0.49 -8.17
C ILE A 35 2.55 -1.02 -7.02
N SER A 36 2.46 -0.39 -5.87
CA SER A 36 3.21 -0.78 -4.66
C SER A 36 2.78 -2.12 -4.06
N GLY A 37 1.68 -2.71 -4.54
CA GLY A 37 1.12 -3.95 -3.98
C GLY A 37 2.10 -5.12 -3.95
N SER A 38 2.92 -5.25 -4.99
CA SER A 38 3.96 -6.30 -5.09
C SER A 38 5.21 -6.03 -4.24
N MET A 39 5.40 -4.80 -3.80
CA MET A 39 6.59 -4.36 -3.04
C MET A 39 6.34 -4.32 -1.54
N LYS A 40 5.09 -4.38 -1.12
CA LYS A 40 4.70 -4.31 0.29
C LYS A 40 4.97 -5.64 0.99
N ASN A 41 5.45 -5.53 2.23
CA ASN A 41 5.51 -6.70 3.11
C ASN A 41 4.08 -7.07 3.52
N MET A 42 3.65 -8.29 3.16
CA MET A 42 2.33 -8.82 3.51
C MET A 42 2.36 -9.64 4.80
N ASP A 43 3.55 -9.91 5.35
CA ASP A 43 3.72 -10.64 6.60
C ASP A 43 3.62 -9.68 7.80
N LEU A 44 2.41 -9.22 8.04
CA LEU A 44 2.07 -8.31 9.13
C LEU A 44 1.20 -9.02 10.14
N SER A 45 1.45 -8.75 11.41
CA SER A 45 0.62 -9.21 12.53
C SER A 45 0.23 -8.03 13.42
N GLY A 46 -0.81 -8.18 14.19
CA GLY A 46 -1.33 -7.17 15.10
C GLY A 46 -2.81 -6.91 14.86
N ASP A 47 -3.36 -6.04 15.68
CA ASP A 47 -4.75 -5.63 15.60
C ASP A 47 -4.82 -4.19 15.06
N PRO A 48 -5.29 -3.99 13.81
CA PRO A 48 -5.46 -2.65 13.25
C PRO A 48 -6.37 -1.73 14.08
N VAL A 49 -7.30 -2.30 14.84
CA VAL A 49 -8.19 -1.54 15.72
C VAL A 49 -7.43 -0.86 16.86
N SER A 50 -6.30 -1.44 17.28
CA SER A 50 -5.41 -0.82 18.28
C SER A 50 -4.54 0.31 17.72
N GLY A 51 -4.63 0.61 16.42
CA GLY A 51 -3.86 1.65 15.76
C GLY A 51 -2.40 1.29 15.48
N THR A 52 -2.01 0.03 15.66
CA THR A 52 -0.63 -0.42 15.41
C THR A 52 -0.58 -1.76 14.68
N VAL A 53 0.40 -1.90 13.82
CA VAL A 53 0.74 -3.18 13.15
C VAL A 53 2.17 -3.54 13.45
N GLU A 54 2.45 -4.83 13.57
CA GLU A 54 3.76 -5.34 13.86
C GLU A 54 4.28 -6.19 12.70
N ALA A 55 5.48 -5.85 12.20
CA ALA A 55 6.22 -6.67 11.25
C ALA A 55 7.30 -7.46 11.97
N LYS A 56 7.29 -8.78 11.83
CA LYS A 56 8.33 -9.64 12.41
C LYS A 56 9.46 -9.82 11.40
N ARG A 57 10.64 -9.37 11.74
CA ARG A 57 11.87 -9.64 10.98
C ARG A 57 12.81 -10.50 11.81
N PHE A 58 13.35 -11.52 11.19
CA PHE A 58 14.44 -12.27 11.80
C PHE A 58 15.76 -11.57 11.51
N VAL A 59 16.66 -11.61 12.50
CA VAL A 59 18.03 -11.14 12.30
C VAL A 59 18.77 -12.15 11.42
N ASN A 60 19.42 -11.68 10.38
CA ASN A 60 20.19 -12.54 9.48
C ASN A 60 21.35 -13.21 10.25
N ALA A 61 21.57 -14.48 9.99
CA ALA A 61 22.72 -15.19 10.50
C ALA A 61 23.98 -14.79 9.72
N THR A 62 25.11 -14.68 10.41
CA THR A 62 26.38 -14.35 9.77
C THR A 62 27.09 -15.65 9.32
N PRO A 63 27.43 -15.77 8.03
CA PRO A 63 28.25 -16.89 7.56
C PRO A 63 29.58 -16.95 8.29
N LYS A 64 29.98 -18.16 8.78
CA LYS A 64 31.23 -18.41 9.48
C LYS A 64 31.97 -19.55 8.80
N ASN A 65 33.28 -19.61 9.03
CA ASN A 65 34.10 -20.72 8.56
C ASN A 65 33.59 -22.03 9.15
N TYR A 66 33.66 -23.08 8.34
CA TYR A 66 33.25 -24.44 8.77
C TYR A 66 33.90 -24.87 10.09
N GLY A 67 33.10 -25.36 11.00
CA GLY A 67 33.58 -25.82 12.29
C GLY A 67 33.61 -24.76 13.40
N THR A 68 33.61 -23.45 13.09
CA THR A 68 33.70 -22.37 14.11
C THR A 68 32.58 -22.45 15.15
N ALA A 69 31.33 -22.61 14.69
CA ALA A 69 30.20 -22.73 15.62
C ALA A 69 30.20 -24.00 16.42
N ARG A 70 30.68 -25.10 15.86
CA ARG A 70 30.84 -26.39 16.58
C ARG A 70 31.92 -26.35 17.65
N THR A 71 33.04 -25.68 17.36
CA THR A 71 34.15 -25.52 18.32
C THR A 71 33.74 -24.61 19.48
N ALA A 72 32.97 -23.56 19.21
CA ALA A 72 32.44 -22.65 20.23
C ALA A 72 31.21 -23.22 20.98
N GLY A 73 30.65 -24.35 20.52
CA GLY A 73 29.47 -24.99 21.11
C GLY A 73 28.16 -24.18 20.95
N LYS A 74 28.18 -23.08 20.17
CA LYS A 74 27.04 -22.20 19.98
C LYS A 74 26.98 -21.71 18.55
N GLY A 75 25.78 -21.85 17.93
CA GLY A 75 25.40 -21.12 16.71
C GLY A 75 24.85 -19.74 17.03
N ASP A 76 24.50 -19.00 15.99
CA ASP A 76 23.80 -17.73 16.16
C ASP A 76 22.37 -17.97 16.66
N ALA A 77 21.96 -17.22 17.66
CA ALA A 77 20.61 -17.35 18.18
C ALA A 77 19.62 -16.71 17.14
N VAL A 78 18.62 -17.48 16.75
CA VAL A 78 17.51 -16.96 15.94
C VAL A 78 16.70 -15.99 16.80
N LYS A 79 16.74 -14.71 16.47
CA LYS A 79 15.98 -13.67 17.17
C LYS A 79 15.04 -12.99 16.19
N ALA A 80 13.77 -12.91 16.57
CA ALA A 80 12.83 -12.02 15.91
C ALA A 80 13.05 -10.60 16.45
N LYS A 81 13.15 -9.64 15.54
CA LYS A 81 13.16 -8.21 15.88
C LYS A 81 11.86 -7.61 15.38
N PRO A 82 10.83 -7.48 16.23
CA PRO A 82 9.59 -6.86 15.85
C PRO A 82 9.79 -5.37 15.55
N VAL A 83 9.16 -4.90 14.50
CA VAL A 83 9.09 -3.47 14.16
C VAL A 83 7.62 -3.08 14.24
N THR A 84 7.27 -2.27 15.21
CA THR A 84 5.91 -1.74 15.38
C THR A 84 5.76 -0.48 14.54
N VAL A 85 4.71 -0.42 13.74
CA VAL A 85 4.35 0.72 12.92
C VAL A 85 2.98 1.21 13.35
N ALA A 86 2.88 2.50 13.65
CA ALA A 86 1.60 3.14 13.93
C ALA A 86 0.80 3.34 12.63
N ILE A 87 -0.51 3.19 12.73
CA ILE A 87 -1.45 3.59 11.68
C ILE A 87 -1.85 5.02 11.99
N ASP A 88 -1.23 5.97 11.29
CA ASP A 88 -1.36 7.41 11.56
C ASP A 88 -1.87 8.23 10.36
N THR A 89 -2.11 7.56 9.25
CA THR A 89 -2.52 8.19 8.00
C THR A 89 -3.94 7.79 7.64
N ASP A 90 -4.89 8.70 7.89
CA ASP A 90 -6.28 8.56 7.51
C ASP A 90 -6.58 9.44 6.30
N ARG A 91 -7.25 8.89 5.29
CA ARG A 91 -7.66 9.60 4.08
C ARG A 91 -9.11 9.29 3.76
N GLU A 92 -9.83 10.31 3.32
CA GLU A 92 -11.20 10.18 2.86
C GLU A 92 -11.41 10.92 1.53
N ILE A 93 -12.36 10.45 0.73
CA ILE A 93 -12.86 11.15 -0.44
C ILE A 93 -14.32 11.46 -0.20
N VAL A 94 -14.66 12.74 -0.16
CA VAL A 94 -16.03 13.23 0.01
C VAL A 94 -16.44 13.98 -1.23
N GLU A 95 -17.59 13.62 -1.80
CA GLU A 95 -18.13 14.28 -2.99
C GLU A 95 -19.58 14.65 -2.80
N GLU A 96 -19.97 15.78 -3.38
CA GLU A 96 -21.36 16.20 -3.49
C GLU A 96 -21.87 15.95 -4.91
N LEU A 97 -23.04 15.31 -5.02
CA LEU A 97 -23.68 15.05 -6.30
C LEU A 97 -24.72 16.12 -6.58
N GLU A 98 -24.66 16.69 -7.79
CA GLU A 98 -25.67 17.62 -8.25
C GLU A 98 -26.90 16.86 -8.78
N GLU A 99 -28.09 17.39 -8.50
CA GLU A 99 -29.34 16.79 -8.92
C GLU A 99 -29.44 16.60 -10.45
N LYS A 100 -28.85 17.50 -11.22
CA LYS A 100 -28.83 17.43 -12.69
C LYS A 100 -28.08 16.20 -13.21
N ASP A 101 -26.98 15.81 -12.53
CA ASP A 101 -26.15 14.66 -12.92
C ASP A 101 -26.87 13.35 -12.60
N VAL A 102 -27.54 13.30 -11.45
CA VAL A 102 -28.38 12.15 -11.08
C VAL A 102 -29.57 11.98 -12.04
N ARG A 103 -30.18 13.08 -12.47
CA ARG A 103 -31.26 13.03 -13.47
C ARG A 103 -30.78 12.60 -14.86
N LEU A 104 -29.55 12.95 -15.22
CA LEU A 104 -28.98 12.63 -16.54
C LEU A 104 -28.52 11.17 -16.65
N TYR A 105 -27.85 10.66 -15.63
CA TYR A 105 -27.18 9.35 -15.66
C TYR A 105 -27.87 8.28 -14.81
N GLY A 106 -28.87 8.66 -14.00
CA GLY A 106 -29.42 7.80 -12.96
C GLY A 106 -28.47 7.63 -11.78
N VAL A 107 -28.97 7.11 -10.66
CA VAL A 107 -28.18 6.89 -9.45
C VAL A 107 -27.05 5.89 -9.72
N ASP A 108 -27.37 4.74 -10.32
CA ASP A 108 -26.41 3.67 -10.61
C ASP A 108 -25.29 4.14 -11.55
N GLY A 109 -25.65 4.84 -12.63
CA GLY A 109 -24.68 5.33 -13.60
C GLY A 109 -23.72 6.38 -13.03
N VAL A 110 -24.16 7.20 -12.08
CA VAL A 110 -23.29 8.13 -11.36
C VAL A 110 -22.39 7.38 -10.39
N LEU A 111 -22.93 6.46 -9.58
CA LEU A 111 -22.18 5.70 -8.60
C LEU A 111 -21.08 4.84 -9.25
N ASP A 112 -21.38 4.16 -10.35
CA ASP A 112 -20.39 3.35 -11.08
C ASP A 112 -19.22 4.20 -11.61
N ARG A 113 -19.53 5.34 -12.22
CA ARG A 113 -18.49 6.25 -12.73
C ARG A 113 -17.63 6.85 -11.61
N ARG A 114 -18.27 7.21 -10.49
CA ARG A 114 -17.56 7.78 -9.36
C ARG A 114 -16.72 6.73 -8.64
N SER A 115 -17.24 5.51 -8.45
CA SER A 115 -16.47 4.41 -7.86
C SER A 115 -15.21 4.09 -8.65
N ALA A 116 -15.29 4.05 -9.99
CA ALA A 116 -14.12 3.87 -10.84
C ALA A 116 -13.07 4.98 -10.65
N ASN A 117 -13.52 6.24 -10.53
CA ASN A 117 -12.62 7.35 -10.24
C ASN A 117 -12.01 7.26 -8.84
N HIS A 118 -12.80 6.89 -7.83
CA HIS A 118 -12.33 6.70 -6.46
C HIS A 118 -11.26 5.62 -6.39
N ILE A 119 -11.44 4.49 -7.09
CA ILE A 119 -10.43 3.41 -7.18
C ILE A 119 -9.08 3.97 -7.62
N LEU A 120 -9.06 4.71 -8.73
CA LEU A 120 -7.82 5.27 -9.25
C LEU A 120 -7.19 6.31 -8.32
N ARG A 121 -8.03 7.18 -7.72
CA ARG A 121 -7.55 8.22 -6.80
C ARG A 121 -7.01 7.63 -5.50
N MET A 122 -7.71 6.67 -4.92
CA MET A 122 -7.26 6.00 -3.70
C MET A 122 -5.99 5.18 -3.94
N ALA A 123 -5.92 4.46 -5.06
CA ALA A 123 -4.70 3.72 -5.41
C ALA A 123 -3.50 4.66 -5.60
N ALA A 124 -3.68 5.77 -6.32
CA ALA A 124 -2.62 6.77 -6.51
C ALA A 124 -2.17 7.41 -5.19
N GLU A 125 -3.09 7.71 -4.27
CA GLU A 125 -2.75 8.27 -2.97
C GLU A 125 -1.97 7.27 -2.11
N LEU A 126 -2.39 6.00 -2.08
CA LEU A 126 -1.68 4.94 -1.36
C LEU A 126 -0.27 4.69 -1.94
N ASP A 127 -0.14 4.71 -3.26
CA ASP A 127 1.17 4.59 -3.91
C ASP A 127 2.06 5.81 -3.62
N ASN A 128 1.51 7.02 -3.65
CA ASN A 128 2.24 8.24 -3.29
C ASN A 128 2.78 8.19 -1.86
N VAL A 129 1.96 7.78 -0.89
CA VAL A 129 2.39 7.63 0.51
C VAL A 129 3.49 6.57 0.62
N PHE A 130 3.32 5.43 -0.05
CA PHE A 130 4.32 4.36 -0.05
C PHE A 130 5.66 4.82 -0.64
N PHE A 131 5.64 5.41 -1.83
CA PHE A 131 6.87 5.85 -2.50
C PHE A 131 7.53 7.04 -1.79
N ALA A 132 6.76 7.94 -1.19
CA ALA A 132 7.31 9.02 -0.36
C ALA A 132 8.03 8.46 0.87
N ALA A 133 7.46 7.48 1.55
CA ALA A 133 8.08 6.81 2.68
C ALA A 133 9.34 6.03 2.24
N ALA A 134 9.28 5.34 1.10
CA ALA A 134 10.41 4.61 0.53
C ALA A 134 11.55 5.56 0.14
N ALA A 135 11.25 6.67 -0.53
CA ALA A 135 12.23 7.68 -0.90
C ALA A 135 12.94 8.30 0.31
N GLY A 136 12.21 8.50 1.41
CA GLY A 136 12.79 9.00 2.67
C GLY A 136 13.76 8.01 3.37
N LYS A 137 13.76 6.74 2.95
CA LYS A 137 14.64 5.68 3.47
C LYS A 137 15.65 5.16 2.44
N ALA A 138 15.48 5.54 1.18
CA ALA A 138 16.34 5.10 0.10
C ALA A 138 17.73 5.73 0.20
N THR A 139 18.75 4.98 -0.18
CA THR A 139 20.08 5.52 -0.41
C THR A 139 20.09 6.29 -1.74
N VAL A 140 20.57 7.52 -1.70
CA VAL A 140 20.71 8.33 -2.93
C VAL A 140 21.93 7.85 -3.70
N LEU A 141 21.70 7.29 -4.87
CA LEU A 141 22.75 6.94 -5.81
C LEU A 141 23.11 8.16 -6.67
N ASN A 142 24.37 8.56 -6.64
CA ASN A 142 24.85 9.68 -7.46
C ASN A 142 25.22 9.19 -8.87
N LEU A 143 24.33 9.39 -9.81
CA LEU A 143 24.50 9.00 -11.21
C LEU A 143 25.17 10.07 -12.08
N SER A 144 25.53 11.23 -11.53
CA SER A 144 26.11 12.36 -12.31
C SER A 144 27.42 12.07 -12.99
N ALA A 145 28.12 11.03 -12.56
CA ALA A 145 29.41 10.62 -13.18
C ALA A 145 29.22 9.79 -14.46
N TYR A 146 28.03 9.24 -14.68
CA TYR A 146 27.74 8.38 -15.81
C TYR A 146 27.23 9.20 -17.00
N LYS A 147 27.67 8.82 -18.21
CA LYS A 147 27.34 9.55 -19.44
C LYS A 147 26.33 8.81 -20.32
N ALA A 148 26.17 7.52 -20.10
CA ALA A 148 25.25 6.68 -20.84
C ALA A 148 24.24 6.03 -19.90
N ILE A 149 23.01 5.87 -20.38
CA ILE A 149 21.93 5.22 -19.64
C ILE A 149 22.30 3.78 -19.28
N SER A 150 23.06 3.08 -20.15
CA SER A 150 23.56 1.73 -19.85
C SER A 150 24.42 1.68 -18.60
N ASP A 151 25.30 2.64 -18.43
CA ASP A 151 26.22 2.72 -17.30
C ASP A 151 25.46 3.07 -16.00
N GLU A 152 24.44 3.93 -16.11
CA GLU A 152 23.54 4.24 -14.99
C GLU A 152 22.77 3.01 -14.52
N LEU A 153 22.23 2.22 -15.46
CA LEU A 153 21.52 0.98 -15.13
C LEU A 153 22.45 -0.06 -14.51
N GLU A 154 23.66 -0.20 -15.03
CA GLU A 154 24.66 -1.11 -14.47
C GLU A 154 25.04 -0.72 -13.03
N ALA A 155 25.22 0.58 -12.76
CA ALA A 155 25.49 1.09 -11.42
C ALA A 155 24.33 0.83 -10.45
N ILE A 156 23.09 0.97 -10.90
CA ILE A 156 21.90 0.64 -10.11
C ILE A 156 21.85 -0.86 -9.78
N ILE A 157 22.11 -1.71 -10.77
CA ILE A 157 22.13 -3.16 -10.57
C ILE A 157 23.23 -3.56 -9.56
N GLN A 158 24.45 -3.03 -9.71
CA GLN A 158 25.54 -3.28 -8.78
C GLN A 158 25.20 -2.87 -7.35
N GLU A 159 24.58 -1.70 -7.17
CA GLU A 159 24.16 -1.24 -5.85
C GLU A 159 23.09 -2.16 -5.25
N CYS A 160 22.13 -2.61 -6.05
CA CYS A 160 21.12 -3.58 -5.60
C CYS A 160 21.76 -4.91 -5.18
N GLU A 161 22.74 -5.41 -5.91
CA GLU A 161 23.43 -6.65 -5.60
C GLU A 161 24.30 -6.55 -4.33
N THR A 162 24.93 -5.40 -4.13
CA THR A 162 25.80 -5.18 -2.95
C THR A 162 25.01 -4.91 -1.67
N THR A 163 23.85 -4.29 -1.77
CA THR A 163 23.00 -3.96 -0.60
C THR A 163 22.10 -5.10 -0.15
N GLN A 164 21.90 -6.13 -0.98
CA GLN A 164 21.11 -7.33 -0.60
C GLN A 164 21.92 -8.37 0.19
N ASN A 165 23.21 -8.19 0.37
CA ASN A 165 24.07 -8.99 1.22
C ASN A 165 24.31 -8.24 2.55
#